data_40abc2ff35d8403f88b1c1980f6283ef
#
_entry.id   40abc2ff35d8403f88b1c1980f6283ef
#
_cell.length_a   1.000
_cell.length_b   1.000
_cell.length_c   1.000
_cell.angle_alpha   90.00
_cell.angle_beta   90.00
_cell.angle_gamma   90.00
#
_symmetry.space_group_name_H-M   'P 1'
#
loop_
_entity.id
_entity.type
_entity.pdbx_description
1 polymer ?
#
loop_
_entity_poly.entity_id
_entity_poly.type
_entity_poly.pdbx_seq_one_letter_code
_entity_poly.pdbx_strand_id
1 'polypeptide(L)'
;MLNPVNKVIVMEMEEYLKVSEVIDWQHPKIMECAKQIASGYETPSAIAKACFEWVRDEIRHSYDYQLNPVTCRASDVLQHKTGYCYAKSHLLAALLRANDIPAGLCYQRLSVDDRGAPYSLHGFNAIHLPKVGWYRVDARGNKEGVNAQFTPPQEQLAFKIQFPEEADFPAIFSESLPVVIEALQGQNTWDDMLRNLPDISLEFTKSYGLW
;
A
#
# COMPACT_ATOMS: atom_id res chain seq x y z
N MET A 1 -28.88 -13.78 14.86
CA MET A 1 -28.60 -14.09 13.43
C MET A 1 -28.41 -12.78 12.70
N LEU A 2 -27.28 -12.60 12.01
CA LEU A 2 -27.02 -11.39 11.21
C LEU A 2 -27.95 -11.37 10.00
N ASN A 3 -28.45 -10.18 9.63
CA ASN A 3 -29.19 -9.95 8.41
C ASN A 3 -28.34 -10.38 7.19
N PRO A 4 -28.92 -10.99 6.13
CA PRO A 4 -28.16 -11.40 4.93
C PRO A 4 -27.27 -10.31 4.33
N VAL A 5 -27.71 -9.05 4.31
CA VAL A 5 -26.90 -7.91 3.86
C VAL A 5 -25.67 -7.71 4.75
N ASN A 6 -25.83 -7.74 6.07
CA ASN A 6 -24.71 -7.62 7.01
C ASN A 6 -23.75 -8.81 6.89
N LYS A 7 -24.24 -10.01 6.55
CA LYS A 7 -23.41 -11.19 6.34
C LYS A 7 -22.54 -11.07 5.08
N VAL A 8 -23.07 -10.50 3.99
CA VAL A 8 -22.31 -10.23 2.75
C VAL A 8 -21.22 -9.19 3.01
N ILE A 9 -21.55 -8.06 3.66
CA ILE A 9 -20.57 -7.01 3.99
C ILE A 9 -19.46 -7.55 4.89
N VAL A 10 -19.79 -8.38 5.89
CA VAL A 10 -18.78 -8.99 6.78
C VAL A 10 -17.86 -9.92 6.00
N MET A 11 -18.39 -10.75 5.09
CA MET A 11 -17.58 -11.63 4.25
C MET A 11 -16.66 -10.85 3.29
N GLU A 12 -17.12 -9.72 2.75
CA GLU A 12 -16.28 -8.84 1.92
C GLU A 12 -15.13 -8.21 2.72
N MET A 13 -15.37 -7.82 3.98
CA MET A 13 -14.32 -7.26 4.85
C MET A 13 -13.27 -8.30 5.27
N GLU A 14 -13.66 -9.57 5.43
CA GLU A 14 -12.73 -10.65 5.77
C GLU A 14 -11.61 -10.84 4.74
N GLU A 15 -11.88 -10.56 3.45
CA GLU A 15 -10.85 -10.64 2.40
C GLU A 15 -9.68 -9.67 2.67
N TYR A 16 -9.98 -8.52 3.27
CA TYR A 16 -8.99 -7.49 3.60
C TYR A 16 -8.27 -7.70 4.94
N LEU A 17 -8.52 -8.85 5.59
CA LEU A 17 -7.82 -9.33 6.80
C LEU A 17 -6.98 -10.57 6.53
N LYS A 18 -7.10 -11.19 5.33
CA LYS A 18 -6.40 -12.42 4.99
C LYS A 18 -4.88 -12.22 4.96
N VAL A 19 -4.17 -13.28 5.33
CA VAL A 19 -2.75 -13.42 5.08
C VAL A 19 -2.53 -13.81 3.63
N SER A 20 -1.45 -13.32 3.01
CA SER A 20 -1.01 -13.76 1.69
C SER A 20 0.50 -13.95 1.64
N GLU A 21 1.02 -14.33 0.48
CA GLU A 21 2.46 -14.52 0.32
C GLU A 21 3.24 -13.23 0.57
N VAL A 22 2.72 -12.08 0.14
CA VAL A 22 3.41 -10.79 0.25
C VAL A 22 2.92 -9.94 1.43
N ILE A 23 1.70 -10.20 1.92
CA ILE A 23 1.15 -9.60 3.13
C ILE A 23 1.17 -10.66 4.25
N ASP A 24 2.35 -11.09 4.61
CA ASP A 24 2.63 -12.19 5.54
C ASP A 24 2.53 -11.72 7.01
N TRP A 25 1.39 -11.10 7.38
CA TRP A 25 1.19 -10.45 8.67
C TRP A 25 1.29 -11.40 9.87
N GLN A 26 1.10 -12.72 9.67
CA GLN A 26 1.29 -13.74 10.71
C GLN A 26 2.78 -14.03 11.02
N HIS A 27 3.72 -13.43 10.27
CA HIS A 27 5.12 -13.53 10.58
C HIS A 27 5.42 -12.96 11.99
N PRO A 28 6.14 -13.67 12.87
CA PRO A 28 6.32 -13.26 14.28
C PRO A 28 6.83 -11.83 14.46
N LYS A 29 7.79 -11.40 13.64
CA LYS A 29 8.33 -10.02 13.69
C LYS A 29 7.30 -8.96 13.27
N ILE A 30 6.41 -9.28 12.33
CA ILE A 30 5.32 -8.37 11.94
C ILE A 30 4.32 -8.23 13.10
N MET A 31 3.89 -9.34 13.67
CA MET A 31 2.96 -9.33 14.82
C MET A 31 3.53 -8.58 16.04
N GLU A 32 4.81 -8.78 16.33
CA GLU A 32 5.50 -8.06 17.41
C GLU A 32 5.56 -6.55 17.11
N CYS A 33 5.97 -6.15 15.91
CA CYS A 33 6.04 -4.75 15.47
C CYS A 33 4.66 -4.09 15.52
N ALA A 34 3.63 -4.76 14.97
CA ALA A 34 2.25 -4.27 14.97
C ALA A 34 1.75 -4.01 16.40
N LYS A 35 2.00 -4.96 17.32
CA LYS A 35 1.64 -4.82 18.74
C LYS A 35 2.39 -3.66 19.41
N GLN A 36 3.68 -3.49 19.11
CA GLN A 36 4.49 -2.38 19.66
C GLN A 36 3.96 -1.03 19.17
N ILE A 37 3.66 -0.89 17.89
CA ILE A 37 3.11 0.36 17.31
C ILE A 37 1.72 0.66 17.90
N ALA A 38 0.87 -0.36 18.07
CA ALA A 38 -0.48 -0.19 18.62
C ALA A 38 -0.49 0.10 20.13
N SER A 39 0.63 -0.11 20.84
CA SER A 39 0.70 0.06 22.29
C SER A 39 0.39 1.50 22.69
N GLY A 40 -0.60 1.66 23.57
CA GLY A 40 -1.04 2.99 24.05
C GLY A 40 -2.13 3.65 23.21
N TYR A 41 -2.61 2.99 22.15
CA TYR A 41 -3.75 3.47 21.36
C TYR A 41 -4.97 2.57 21.58
N GLU A 42 -6.14 3.18 21.80
CA GLU A 42 -7.38 2.46 22.12
C GLU A 42 -8.34 2.34 20.92
N THR A 43 -8.15 3.13 19.89
CA THR A 43 -9.09 3.15 18.74
C THR A 43 -8.44 2.67 17.46
N PRO A 44 -9.21 1.95 16.59
CA PRO A 44 -8.69 1.53 15.29
C PRO A 44 -8.11 2.67 14.45
N SER A 45 -8.73 3.86 14.49
CA SER A 45 -8.24 5.03 13.75
C SER A 45 -6.90 5.55 14.27
N ALA A 46 -6.69 5.52 15.61
CA ALA A 46 -5.41 5.94 16.19
C ALA A 46 -4.29 4.93 15.89
N ILE A 47 -4.61 3.62 15.97
CA ILE A 47 -3.69 2.54 15.59
C ILE A 47 -3.34 2.63 14.09
N ALA A 48 -4.33 2.85 13.23
CA ALA A 48 -4.12 2.99 11.79
C ALA A 48 -3.22 4.18 11.47
N LYS A 49 -3.44 5.32 12.13
CA LYS A 49 -2.57 6.51 12.01
C LYS A 49 -1.15 6.18 12.42
N ALA A 50 -0.95 5.55 13.58
CA ALA A 50 0.37 5.19 14.08
C ALA A 50 1.11 4.22 13.13
N CYS A 51 0.43 3.20 12.60
CA CYS A 51 0.99 2.29 11.61
C CYS A 51 1.39 3.03 10.32
N PHE A 52 0.51 3.89 9.82
CA PHE A 52 0.78 4.70 8.62
C PHE A 52 2.01 5.60 8.81
N GLU A 53 2.04 6.39 9.88
CA GLU A 53 3.15 7.32 10.17
C GLU A 53 4.45 6.56 10.36
N TRP A 54 4.41 5.43 11.06
CA TRP A 54 5.59 4.60 11.27
C TRP A 54 6.15 4.04 9.95
N VAL A 55 5.31 3.48 9.06
CA VAL A 55 5.77 2.99 7.75
C VAL A 55 6.26 4.13 6.88
N ARG A 56 5.55 5.28 6.88
CA ARG A 56 5.94 6.44 6.10
C ARG A 56 7.34 6.94 6.47
N ASP A 57 7.62 7.02 7.77
CA ASP A 57 8.78 7.74 8.30
C ASP A 57 9.97 6.81 8.62
N GLU A 58 9.71 5.56 9.10
CA GLU A 58 10.75 4.63 9.54
C GLU A 58 11.24 3.66 8.43
N ILE A 59 10.47 3.50 7.35
CA ILE A 59 10.85 2.66 6.21
C ILE A 59 11.28 3.55 5.06
N ARG A 60 12.55 3.49 4.71
CA ARG A 60 13.13 4.30 3.63
C ARG A 60 12.64 3.83 2.27
N HIS A 61 12.29 4.77 1.37
CA HIS A 61 11.93 4.41 0.00
C HIS A 61 13.17 4.01 -0.79
N SER A 62 13.20 2.79 -1.36
CA SER A 62 14.41 2.21 -1.98
C SER A 62 15.01 3.09 -3.07
N TYR A 63 14.18 3.71 -3.92
CA TYR A 63 14.67 4.63 -4.96
C TYR A 63 15.28 5.92 -4.38
N ASP A 64 14.61 6.55 -3.42
CA ASP A 64 15.05 7.85 -2.89
C ASP A 64 16.37 7.74 -2.13
N TYR A 65 16.61 6.60 -1.48
CA TYR A 65 17.81 6.34 -0.68
C TYR A 65 18.80 5.38 -1.36
N GLN A 66 18.51 4.92 -2.58
CA GLN A 66 19.33 3.98 -3.35
C GLN A 66 19.72 2.72 -2.56
N LEU A 67 18.72 2.10 -1.92
CA LEU A 67 18.90 0.97 -1.01
C LEU A 67 18.52 -0.37 -1.62
N ASN A 68 19.30 -1.37 -1.27
CA ASN A 68 19.09 -2.78 -1.58
C ASN A 68 18.86 -3.59 -0.30
N PRO A 69 18.28 -4.82 -0.40
CA PRO A 69 17.74 -5.43 -1.62
C PRO A 69 16.40 -4.84 -2.06
N VAL A 70 15.91 -5.22 -3.24
CA VAL A 70 14.50 -5.04 -3.60
C VAL A 70 13.68 -5.98 -2.71
N THR A 71 12.76 -5.44 -1.95
CA THR A 71 11.90 -6.19 -1.02
C THR A 71 10.52 -6.37 -1.60
N CYS A 72 9.87 -7.49 -1.30
CA CYS A 72 8.50 -7.78 -1.74
C CYS A 72 7.58 -8.12 -0.57
N ARG A 73 7.94 -9.09 0.27
CA ARG A 73 7.14 -9.48 1.44
C ARG A 73 7.18 -8.41 2.53
N ALA A 74 6.11 -8.25 3.26
CA ALA A 74 6.05 -7.33 4.40
C ALA A 74 7.15 -7.60 5.43
N SER A 75 7.43 -8.88 5.73
CA SER A 75 8.51 -9.28 6.64
C SER A 75 9.90 -8.88 6.15
N ASP A 76 10.15 -8.92 4.83
CA ASP A 76 11.42 -8.47 4.23
C ASP A 76 11.57 -6.96 4.34
N VAL A 77 10.50 -6.21 4.04
CA VAL A 77 10.48 -4.74 4.21
C VAL A 77 10.79 -4.35 5.65
N LEU A 78 10.16 -5.03 6.61
CA LEU A 78 10.42 -4.79 8.04
C LEU A 78 11.87 -5.11 8.41
N GLN A 79 12.43 -6.19 7.88
CA GLN A 79 13.81 -6.63 8.18
C GLN A 79 14.84 -5.67 7.60
N HIS A 80 14.68 -5.26 6.34
CA HIS A 80 15.64 -4.43 5.62
C HIS A 80 15.42 -2.92 5.77
N LYS A 81 14.29 -2.52 6.36
CA LYS A 81 13.89 -1.11 6.57
C LYS A 81 13.87 -0.29 5.28
N THR A 82 13.62 -0.94 4.17
CA THR A 82 13.52 -0.31 2.85
C THR A 82 12.51 -1.04 1.97
N GLY A 83 11.95 -0.32 1.00
CA GLY A 83 11.03 -0.85 0.00
C GLY A 83 10.60 0.21 -1.00
N TYR A 84 10.24 -0.22 -2.20
CA TYR A 84 9.47 0.60 -3.13
C TYR A 84 8.05 0.85 -2.57
N CYS A 85 7.31 1.80 -3.13
CA CYS A 85 5.96 2.14 -2.70
C CYS A 85 5.06 0.90 -2.53
N TYR A 86 5.12 -0.05 -3.45
CA TYR A 86 4.39 -1.32 -3.40
C TYR A 86 4.73 -2.15 -2.16
N ALA A 87 6.02 -2.37 -1.92
CA ALA A 87 6.49 -3.17 -0.79
C ALA A 87 6.19 -2.48 0.55
N LYS A 88 6.32 -1.15 0.62
CA LYS A 88 5.89 -0.36 1.78
C LYS A 88 4.37 -0.50 2.02
N SER A 89 3.57 -0.56 0.96
CA SER A 89 2.12 -0.79 1.04
C SER A 89 1.80 -2.21 1.53
N HIS A 90 2.59 -3.22 1.15
CA HIS A 90 2.46 -4.59 1.70
C HIS A 90 2.73 -4.59 3.22
N LEU A 91 3.78 -3.90 3.68
CA LEU A 91 4.08 -3.79 5.11
C LEU A 91 2.99 -3.05 5.87
N LEU A 92 2.48 -1.93 5.35
CA LEU A 92 1.40 -1.20 6.00
C LEU A 92 0.14 -2.07 6.11
N ALA A 93 -0.25 -2.76 5.03
CA ALA A 93 -1.38 -3.69 5.06
C ALA A 93 -1.16 -4.81 6.10
N ALA A 94 0.06 -5.35 6.19
CA ALA A 94 0.39 -6.40 7.16
C ALA A 94 0.27 -5.91 8.61
N LEU A 95 0.79 -4.71 8.93
CA LEU A 95 0.70 -4.13 10.28
C LEU A 95 -0.75 -3.82 10.68
N LEU A 96 -1.57 -3.35 9.73
CA LEU A 96 -2.99 -3.08 9.96
C LEU A 96 -3.77 -4.37 10.18
N ARG A 97 -3.59 -5.38 9.29
CA ARG A 97 -4.28 -6.67 9.41
C ARG A 97 -3.91 -7.42 10.68
N ALA A 98 -2.66 -7.31 11.13
CA ALA A 98 -2.21 -7.85 12.42
C ALA A 98 -2.87 -7.18 13.64
N ASN A 99 -3.48 -6.01 13.47
CA ASN A 99 -4.28 -5.28 14.45
C ASN A 99 -5.81 -5.36 14.15
N ASP A 100 -6.25 -6.35 13.39
CA ASP A 100 -7.66 -6.56 13.00
C ASP A 100 -8.29 -5.35 12.27
N ILE A 101 -7.47 -4.55 11.57
CA ILE A 101 -7.94 -3.40 10.77
C ILE A 101 -7.91 -3.81 9.29
N PRO A 102 -9.08 -3.89 8.61
CA PRO A 102 -9.13 -4.24 7.19
C PRO A 102 -8.33 -3.24 6.35
N ALA A 103 -7.41 -3.75 5.54
CA ALA A 103 -6.53 -2.94 4.72
C ALA A 103 -6.38 -3.55 3.32
N GLY A 104 -6.56 -2.71 2.31
CA GLY A 104 -6.40 -3.05 0.90
C GLY A 104 -5.26 -2.30 0.24
N LEU A 105 -4.97 -2.68 -1.00
CA LEU A 105 -3.97 -2.08 -1.87
C LEU A 105 -4.66 -1.27 -2.95
N CYS A 106 -4.12 -0.10 -3.24
CA CYS A 106 -4.59 0.82 -4.26
C CYS A 106 -3.44 1.17 -5.20
N TYR A 107 -3.80 1.58 -6.40
CA TYR A 107 -2.80 1.94 -7.41
C TYR A 107 -3.19 3.20 -8.17
N GLN A 108 -2.18 3.98 -8.51
CA GLN A 108 -2.23 5.03 -9.52
C GLN A 108 -1.29 4.66 -10.66
N ARG A 109 -1.61 5.04 -11.88
CA ARG A 109 -0.68 5.05 -13.00
C ARG A 109 -0.14 6.46 -13.14
N LEU A 110 1.16 6.64 -13.01
CA LEU A 110 1.80 7.97 -12.98
C LEU A 110 2.98 8.03 -13.95
N SER A 111 3.28 9.22 -14.44
CA SER A 111 4.54 9.52 -15.14
C SER A 111 5.73 9.25 -14.20
N VAL A 112 6.79 8.64 -14.71
CA VAL A 112 7.97 8.29 -13.90
C VAL A 112 8.78 9.53 -13.52
N ASP A 113 8.79 10.54 -14.37
CA ASP A 113 9.63 11.75 -14.24
C ASP A 113 8.84 13.08 -14.35
N ASP A 114 7.51 13.03 -14.21
CA ASP A 114 6.60 14.18 -14.35
C ASP A 114 6.67 14.88 -15.74
N ARG A 115 6.98 14.12 -16.80
CA ARG A 115 7.09 14.63 -18.19
C ARG A 115 6.22 13.88 -19.20
N GLY A 116 5.33 12.99 -18.71
CA GLY A 116 4.56 12.07 -19.53
C GLY A 116 5.21 10.68 -19.57
N ALA A 117 5.22 10.02 -20.73
CA ALA A 117 5.83 8.68 -20.83
C ALA A 117 7.34 8.70 -20.51
N PRO A 118 7.87 7.64 -19.86
CA PRO A 118 7.19 6.39 -19.49
C PRO A 118 6.31 6.52 -18.25
N TYR A 119 5.33 5.60 -18.16
CA TYR A 119 4.43 5.51 -17.01
C TYR A 119 4.73 4.27 -16.18
N SER A 120 4.35 4.31 -14.91
CA SER A 120 4.42 3.17 -14.01
C SER A 120 3.28 3.19 -13.00
N LEU A 121 3.00 2.05 -12.39
CA LEU A 121 2.12 2.01 -11.23
C LEU A 121 2.80 2.67 -10.03
N HIS A 122 2.00 3.34 -9.22
CA HIS A 122 2.32 3.74 -7.86
C HIS A 122 1.40 3.01 -6.90
N GLY A 123 1.95 2.36 -5.87
CA GLY A 123 1.20 1.57 -4.89
C GLY A 123 1.01 2.33 -3.58
N PHE A 124 -0.22 2.25 -3.04
CA PHE A 124 -0.59 2.81 -1.75
C PHE A 124 -1.73 1.99 -1.12
N ASN A 125 -2.36 2.43 -0.05
CA ASN A 125 -3.33 1.62 0.69
C ASN A 125 -4.70 2.28 0.82
N ALA A 126 -5.75 1.46 1.00
CA ALA A 126 -7.00 1.86 1.61
C ALA A 126 -7.17 1.14 2.96
N ILE A 127 -7.68 1.86 3.96
CA ILE A 127 -7.92 1.38 5.32
C ILE A 127 -9.40 1.52 5.60
N HIS A 128 -10.05 0.48 6.10
CA HIS A 128 -11.44 0.60 6.52
C HIS A 128 -11.52 1.13 7.96
N LEU A 129 -11.91 2.39 8.09
CA LEU A 129 -12.01 3.08 9.37
C LEU A 129 -13.45 3.12 9.88
N PRO A 130 -13.70 2.88 11.20
CA PRO A 130 -15.03 3.07 11.78
C PRO A 130 -15.56 4.49 11.50
N LYS A 131 -16.83 4.60 11.09
CA LYS A 131 -17.54 5.86 10.80
C LYS A 131 -17.07 6.63 9.55
N VAL A 132 -15.95 6.26 8.94
CA VAL A 132 -15.43 6.87 7.70
C VAL A 132 -15.64 5.94 6.51
N GLY A 133 -15.51 4.62 6.71
CA GLY A 133 -15.46 3.63 5.63
C GLY A 133 -14.04 3.51 5.06
N TRP A 134 -13.94 3.18 3.78
CA TRP A 134 -12.65 3.12 3.10
C TRP A 134 -12.01 4.50 2.97
N TYR A 135 -10.81 4.62 3.51
CA TYR A 135 -10.00 5.82 3.52
C TYR A 135 -8.60 5.52 2.96
N ARG A 136 -8.18 6.25 1.93
CA ARG A 136 -6.93 5.98 1.25
C ARG A 136 -5.77 6.75 1.88
N VAL A 137 -4.61 6.10 1.99
CA VAL A 137 -3.38 6.63 2.58
C VAL A 137 -2.16 6.19 1.78
N ASP A 138 -1.13 7.00 1.76
CA ASP A 138 0.09 6.77 1.00
C ASP A 138 1.33 6.82 1.91
N ALA A 139 1.82 5.65 2.30
CA ALA A 139 2.98 5.52 3.19
C ALA A 139 4.33 5.51 2.44
N ARG A 140 4.37 5.99 1.19
CA ARG A 140 5.60 6.02 0.37
C ARG A 140 6.77 6.70 1.08
N GLY A 141 6.51 7.73 1.84
CA GLY A 141 7.52 8.57 2.51
C GLY A 141 7.50 10.00 1.99
N ASN A 142 7.63 10.95 2.91
CA ASN A 142 7.64 12.36 2.60
C ASN A 142 9.04 12.84 2.22
N LYS A 143 9.10 13.81 1.30
CA LYS A 143 10.30 14.52 0.87
C LYS A 143 9.90 15.87 0.26
N GLU A 144 10.84 16.66 -0.22
CA GLU A 144 10.50 17.86 -0.98
C GLU A 144 9.56 17.53 -2.16
N GLY A 145 8.44 18.25 -2.23
CA GLY A 145 7.36 18.02 -3.22
C GLY A 145 6.41 16.87 -2.91
N VAL A 146 6.67 16.06 -1.87
CA VAL A 146 5.81 14.93 -1.46
C VAL A 146 5.42 15.05 0.00
N ASN A 147 4.11 15.18 0.27
CA ASN A 147 3.59 15.38 1.63
C ASN A 147 2.28 14.60 1.86
N ALA A 148 2.40 13.29 2.05
CA ALA A 148 1.28 12.42 2.39
C ALA A 148 0.97 12.48 3.90
N GLN A 149 -0.33 12.63 4.24
CA GLN A 149 -0.78 12.81 5.63
C GLN A 149 -2.01 11.95 5.94
N PHE A 150 -2.21 11.66 7.22
CA PHE A 150 -3.39 10.97 7.73
C PHE A 150 -4.39 12.00 8.30
N THR A 151 -5.34 12.41 7.48
CA THR A 151 -6.29 13.51 7.78
C THR A 151 -7.75 13.15 7.46
N PRO A 152 -8.26 11.94 7.88
CA PRO A 152 -9.60 11.53 7.52
C PRO A 152 -10.67 12.56 7.97
N PRO A 153 -11.72 12.78 7.17
CA PRO A 153 -12.05 12.04 5.94
C PRO A 153 -11.36 12.57 4.67
N GLN A 154 -10.55 13.63 4.73
CA GLN A 154 -9.86 14.19 3.57
C GLN A 154 -8.59 13.39 3.26
N GLU A 155 -8.48 12.89 2.02
CA GLU A 155 -7.29 12.21 1.55
C GLU A 155 -6.17 13.19 1.24
N GLN A 156 -4.94 12.85 1.65
CA GLN A 156 -3.73 13.58 1.27
C GLN A 156 -2.66 12.56 0.87
N LEU A 157 -2.71 12.14 -0.38
CA LEU A 157 -1.78 11.19 -1.00
C LEU A 157 -0.46 11.86 -1.41
N ALA A 158 0.53 11.07 -1.78
CA ALA A 158 1.84 11.55 -2.22
C ALA A 158 1.78 12.29 -3.56
N PHE A 159 0.94 11.82 -4.48
CA PHE A 159 0.87 12.33 -5.85
C PHE A 159 -0.55 12.66 -6.28
N LYS A 160 -0.64 13.60 -7.21
CA LYS A 160 -1.88 13.98 -7.89
C LYS A 160 -1.77 13.59 -9.36
N ILE A 161 -2.90 13.30 -9.99
CA ILE A 161 -2.99 13.09 -11.43
C ILE A 161 -2.73 14.43 -12.14
N GLN A 162 -1.81 14.45 -13.10
CA GLN A 162 -1.36 15.65 -13.82
C GLN A 162 -1.46 15.51 -15.35
N PHE A 163 -1.28 14.29 -15.87
CA PHE A 163 -1.25 14.04 -17.32
C PHE A 163 -2.45 13.20 -17.77
N PRO A 164 -2.88 13.32 -19.04
CA PRO A 164 -4.06 12.60 -19.56
C PRO A 164 -3.95 11.07 -19.49
N GLU A 165 -2.74 10.53 -19.57
CA GLU A 165 -2.49 9.09 -19.50
C GLU A 165 -2.21 8.58 -18.08
N GLU A 166 -2.21 9.48 -17.09
CA GLU A 166 -2.23 9.11 -15.68
C GLU A 166 -3.65 8.76 -15.24
N ALA A 167 -3.73 7.88 -14.24
CA ALA A 167 -5.01 7.44 -13.71
C ALA A 167 -4.93 7.09 -12.23
N ASP A 168 -6.00 7.38 -11.52
CA ASP A 168 -6.25 6.93 -10.17
C ASP A 168 -7.26 5.78 -10.24
N PHE A 169 -6.86 4.55 -9.93
CA PHE A 169 -7.74 3.40 -10.06
C PHE A 169 -8.71 3.35 -8.88
N PRO A 170 -10.03 3.23 -9.14
CA PRO A 170 -11.03 3.23 -8.07
C PRO A 170 -11.08 1.92 -7.28
N ALA A 171 -10.51 0.84 -7.82
CA ALA A 171 -10.55 -0.48 -7.19
C ALA A 171 -9.64 -0.54 -5.96
N ILE A 172 -10.14 -1.21 -4.91
CA ILE A 172 -9.37 -1.58 -3.73
C ILE A 172 -9.13 -3.09 -3.80
N PHE A 173 -7.88 -3.50 -3.80
CA PHE A 173 -7.49 -4.90 -3.94
C PHE A 173 -7.16 -5.50 -2.58
N SER A 174 -7.66 -6.70 -2.30
CA SER A 174 -7.28 -7.46 -1.09
C SER A 174 -5.88 -8.08 -1.21
N GLU A 175 -5.41 -8.29 -2.45
CA GLU A 175 -4.11 -8.88 -2.79
C GLU A 175 -3.31 -7.95 -3.73
N SER A 176 -1.99 -8.11 -3.75
CA SER A 176 -1.14 -7.37 -4.67
C SER A 176 -1.33 -7.84 -6.11
N LEU A 177 -1.29 -6.92 -7.06
CA LEU A 177 -1.36 -7.25 -8.48
C LEU A 177 -0.18 -8.14 -8.88
N PRO A 178 -0.40 -9.21 -9.67
CA PRO A 178 0.68 -10.10 -10.12
C PRO A 178 1.84 -9.37 -10.78
N VAL A 179 1.58 -8.38 -11.63
CA VAL A 179 2.62 -7.58 -12.31
C VAL A 179 3.52 -6.84 -11.31
N VAL A 180 3.00 -6.44 -10.16
CA VAL A 180 3.76 -5.78 -9.09
C VAL A 180 4.65 -6.79 -8.37
N ILE A 181 4.10 -7.98 -8.04
CA ILE A 181 4.85 -9.06 -7.39
C ILE A 181 6.00 -9.51 -8.30
N GLU A 182 5.71 -9.76 -9.58
CA GLU A 182 6.69 -10.18 -10.58
C GLU A 182 7.82 -9.14 -10.74
N ALA A 183 7.48 -7.86 -10.79
CA ALA A 183 8.47 -6.79 -10.87
C ALA A 183 9.38 -6.77 -9.64
N LEU A 184 8.81 -6.84 -8.42
CA LEU A 184 9.58 -6.82 -7.18
C LEU A 184 10.45 -8.08 -6.99
N GLN A 185 9.96 -9.26 -7.38
CA GLN A 185 10.69 -10.52 -7.24
C GLN A 185 11.72 -10.72 -8.35
N GLY A 186 11.52 -10.11 -9.50
CA GLY A 186 12.39 -10.23 -10.67
C GLY A 186 13.66 -9.38 -10.61
N GLN A 187 13.77 -8.46 -9.65
CA GLN A 187 14.90 -7.52 -9.58
C GLN A 187 15.69 -7.66 -8.27
N ASN A 188 17.01 -7.49 -8.34
CA ASN A 188 17.89 -7.62 -7.18
C ASN A 188 18.32 -6.27 -6.61
N THR A 189 18.38 -5.23 -7.44
CA THR A 189 18.86 -3.90 -7.04
C THR A 189 17.78 -2.82 -7.29
N TRP A 190 17.85 -1.74 -6.50
CA TRP A 190 16.96 -0.60 -6.67
C TRP A 190 17.03 -0.01 -8.09
N ASP A 191 18.20 -0.03 -8.71
CA ASP A 191 18.44 0.51 -10.04
C ASP A 191 17.87 -0.41 -11.14
N ASP A 192 17.97 -1.74 -10.96
CA ASP A 192 17.28 -2.69 -11.85
C ASP A 192 15.77 -2.53 -11.75
N MET A 193 15.23 -2.38 -10.54
CA MET A 193 13.80 -2.15 -10.34
C MET A 193 13.34 -0.84 -10.98
N LEU A 194 14.12 0.24 -10.90
CA LEU A 194 13.80 1.51 -11.55
C LEU A 194 13.68 1.37 -13.07
N ARG A 195 14.51 0.55 -13.70
CA ARG A 195 14.45 0.29 -15.15
C ARG A 195 13.32 -0.64 -15.58
N ASN A 196 12.72 -1.35 -14.64
CA ASN A 196 11.70 -2.37 -14.87
C ASN A 196 10.45 -2.14 -14.00
N LEU A 197 10.05 -0.88 -13.81
CA LEU A 197 8.85 -0.54 -13.05
C LEU A 197 7.59 -1.15 -13.71
N PRO A 198 6.66 -1.72 -12.92
CA PRO A 198 5.43 -2.28 -13.47
C PRO A 198 4.52 -1.18 -14.01
N ASP A 199 3.87 -1.43 -15.14
CA ASP A 199 2.83 -0.58 -15.70
C ASP A 199 1.64 -1.42 -16.17
N ILE A 200 0.46 -0.83 -16.18
CA ILE A 200 -0.76 -1.37 -16.78
C ILE A 200 -1.38 -0.27 -17.63
N SER A 201 -1.56 -0.53 -18.93
CA SER A 201 -2.16 0.46 -19.83
C SER A 201 -3.62 0.76 -19.44
N LEU A 202 -4.08 1.98 -19.73
CA LEU A 202 -5.47 2.38 -19.49
C LEU A 202 -6.49 1.55 -20.29
N GLU A 203 -6.10 1.06 -21.46
CA GLU A 203 -6.95 0.16 -22.26
C GLU A 203 -7.17 -1.18 -21.55
N PHE A 204 -6.12 -1.73 -20.95
CA PHE A 204 -6.21 -2.95 -20.17
C PHE A 204 -7.12 -2.75 -18.95
N THR A 205 -6.93 -1.69 -18.18
CA THR A 205 -7.75 -1.43 -16.98
C THR A 205 -9.23 -1.29 -17.30
N LYS A 206 -9.59 -0.65 -18.41
CA LYS A 206 -10.98 -0.55 -18.87
C LYS A 206 -11.58 -1.91 -19.27
N SER A 207 -10.80 -2.77 -19.94
CA SER A 207 -11.26 -4.09 -20.38
C SER A 207 -11.50 -5.07 -19.22
N TYR A 208 -10.83 -4.88 -18.08
CA TYR A 208 -10.93 -5.74 -16.90
C TYR A 208 -11.78 -5.14 -15.76
N GLY A 209 -12.46 -4.01 -16.01
CA GLY A 209 -13.35 -3.40 -15.01
C GLY A 209 -12.61 -2.83 -13.78
N LEU A 210 -11.34 -2.51 -13.94
CA LEU A 210 -10.51 -1.88 -12.88
C LEU A 210 -10.68 -0.35 -12.84
N TRP A 211 -11.57 0.17 -13.69
CA TRP A 211 -11.81 1.59 -13.93
C TRP A 211 -13.25 1.99 -13.65
#